data_29e6f1f52bdad241cb8bfb821945bd5a
#
_entry.id   29e6f1f52bdad241cb8bfb821945bd5a
#
_cell.length_a   1.000
_cell.length_b   1.000
_cell.length_c   1.000
_cell.angle_alpha   90.00
_cell.angle_beta   90.00
_cell.angle_gamma   90.00
#
_symmetry.space_group_name_H-M   'P 1'
#
loop_
_entity.id
_entity.type
_entity.pdbx_description
1 polymer ?
#
loop_
_entity_poly.entity_id
_entity_poly.type
_entity_poly.pdbx_seq_one_letter_code
_entity_poly.pdbx_strand_id
1 'polypeptide(L)'
;MKKLALLATIVAATSFNANAFDVDTKYKQTCSICHGMGVAGAPKAFDSAAWAPRMATGMDKMVASVNNGKGAMPPKGLCNDCTPDQYKALIEHMAASK
;
A
#
# COMPACT_ATOMS: atom_id res chain seq x y z
N MET A 1 -39.04 13.27 43.36
CA MET A 1 -38.42 13.52 42.40
C MET A 1 -37.70 12.46 41.83
N LYS A 2 -38.01 12.07 40.69
CA LYS A 2 -37.42 11.07 40.05
C LYS A 2 -36.28 11.49 39.29
N LYS A 3 -35.20 10.84 39.34
CA LYS A 3 -34.17 11.11 38.56
C LYS A 3 -34.08 10.18 37.53
N LEU A 4 -34.14 10.51 36.33
CA LEU A 4 -33.94 9.65 35.22
C LEU A 4 -32.53 9.63 34.87
N ALA A 5 -31.86 8.59 35.17
CA ALA A 5 -30.52 8.40 34.73
C ALA A 5 -30.57 7.99 33.29
N LEU A 6 -30.23 8.90 32.46
CA LEU A 6 -30.17 8.58 31.09
C LEU A 6 -28.87 7.92 30.83
N LEU A 7 -28.94 6.67 30.56
CA LEU A 7 -27.77 5.96 30.18
C LEU A 7 -27.60 6.11 28.73
N ALA A 8 -26.71 6.95 28.35
CA ALA A 8 -26.34 7.01 26.96
C ALA A 8 -25.40 5.86 26.69
N THR A 9 -25.91 4.86 26.08
CA THR A 9 -25.07 3.80 25.66
C THR A 9 -24.38 4.24 24.41
N ILE A 10 -23.13 4.57 24.53
CA ILE A 10 -22.37 4.87 23.37
C ILE A 10 -21.89 3.56 22.83
N VAL A 11 -22.47 3.15 21.77
CA VAL A 11 -21.98 2.02 21.05
C VAL A 11 -20.92 2.54 20.15
N ALA A 12 -19.69 2.36 20.52
CA ALA A 12 -18.62 2.62 19.63
C ALA A 12 -18.68 1.55 18.57
N ALA A 13 -19.19 1.92 17.44
CA ALA A 13 -19.14 1.04 16.32
C ALA A 13 -17.72 1.01 15.80
N THR A 14 -16.96 0.05 16.23
CA THR A 14 -15.73 -0.25 15.55
C THR A 14 -16.14 -0.99 14.32
N SER A 15 -16.07 -0.33 13.21
CA SER A 15 -16.28 -1.05 11.99
C SER A 15 -15.05 -1.90 11.73
N PHE A 16 -15.20 -3.17 11.94
CA PHE A 16 -14.22 -4.09 11.50
C PHE A 16 -14.45 -4.35 10.05
N ASN A 17 -13.57 -3.86 9.25
CA ASN A 17 -13.60 -4.24 7.86
C ASN A 17 -12.80 -5.52 7.76
N ALA A 18 -13.48 -6.62 7.59
CA ALA A 18 -12.84 -7.92 7.45
C ALA A 18 -11.95 -7.98 6.22
N ASN A 19 -12.14 -7.05 5.29
CA ASN A 19 -11.32 -6.97 4.09
C ASN A 19 -10.35 -5.81 4.16
N ALA A 20 -10.01 -5.36 5.37
CA ALA A 20 -9.07 -4.29 5.52
C ALA A 20 -7.75 -4.68 4.85
N PHE A 21 -7.27 -3.80 4.00
CA PHE A 21 -6.06 -4.02 3.25
C PHE A 21 -4.87 -3.81 4.18
N ASP A 22 -4.11 -4.87 4.39
CA ASP A 22 -2.89 -4.78 5.17
C ASP A 22 -1.73 -4.61 4.20
N VAL A 23 -1.21 -3.41 4.12
CA VAL A 23 -0.18 -3.06 3.15
C VAL A 23 1.11 -3.85 3.37
N ASP A 24 1.52 -4.06 4.61
CA ASP A 24 2.74 -4.78 4.88
C ASP A 24 2.63 -6.26 4.49
N THR A 25 1.52 -6.88 4.81
CA THR A 25 1.28 -8.27 4.43
C THR A 25 1.25 -8.40 2.91
N LYS A 26 0.52 -7.53 2.23
CA LYS A 26 0.43 -7.59 0.77
C LYS A 26 1.79 -7.33 0.12
N TYR A 27 2.55 -6.38 0.66
CA TYR A 27 3.91 -6.13 0.19
C TYR A 27 4.76 -7.40 0.28
N LYS A 28 4.72 -8.08 1.42
CA LYS A 28 5.51 -9.30 1.61
C LYS A 28 5.11 -10.43 0.67
N GLN A 29 3.83 -10.49 0.32
CA GLN A 29 3.32 -11.54 -0.56
C GLN A 29 3.60 -11.26 -2.04
N THR A 30 3.78 -10.01 -2.42
CA THR A 30 3.86 -9.65 -3.84
C THR A 30 5.11 -8.83 -4.17
N CYS A 31 5.16 -7.60 -3.79
CA CYS A 31 6.18 -6.64 -4.23
C CYS A 31 7.59 -7.01 -3.74
N SER A 32 7.69 -7.61 -2.57
CA SER A 32 8.98 -7.93 -1.97
C SER A 32 9.80 -8.93 -2.79
N ILE A 33 9.16 -9.72 -3.62
CA ILE A 33 9.85 -10.71 -4.44
C ILE A 33 10.93 -10.04 -5.29
N CYS A 34 10.65 -8.87 -5.84
CA CYS A 34 11.62 -8.12 -6.64
C CYS A 34 12.17 -6.91 -5.88
N HIS A 35 11.30 -6.18 -5.17
CA HIS A 35 11.71 -4.94 -4.51
C HIS A 35 12.41 -5.17 -3.17
N GLY A 36 12.33 -6.36 -2.60
CA GLY A 36 13.01 -6.66 -1.34
C GLY A 36 14.51 -6.61 -1.48
N MET A 37 15.05 -7.07 -2.61
CA MET A 37 16.48 -7.14 -2.87
C MET A 37 16.93 -6.29 -4.05
N GLY A 38 16.01 -5.64 -4.75
CA GLY A 38 16.35 -4.84 -5.92
C GLY A 38 16.64 -5.67 -7.16
N VAL A 39 15.92 -6.75 -7.36
CA VAL A 39 16.12 -7.65 -8.49
C VAL A 39 15.83 -6.92 -9.80
N ALA A 40 16.66 -7.17 -10.81
CA ALA A 40 16.46 -6.65 -12.17
C ALA A 40 16.34 -5.13 -12.24
N GLY A 41 17.03 -4.43 -11.37
CA GLY A 41 17.01 -2.95 -11.36
C GLY A 41 15.83 -2.35 -10.62
N ALA A 42 15.01 -3.15 -9.94
CA ALA A 42 13.90 -2.62 -9.16
C ALA A 42 14.44 -1.75 -8.01
N PRO A 43 13.82 -0.60 -7.74
CA PRO A 43 14.22 0.17 -6.57
C PRO A 43 13.96 -0.62 -5.31
N LYS A 44 14.96 -0.72 -4.47
CA LYS A 44 14.86 -1.52 -3.27
C LYS A 44 13.88 -0.88 -2.29
N ALA A 45 12.97 -1.67 -1.75
CA ALA A 45 12.00 -1.18 -0.79
C ALA A 45 12.70 -0.59 0.42
N PHE A 46 12.13 0.47 0.95
CA PHE A 46 12.60 1.20 2.12
C PHE A 46 13.90 1.98 1.90
N ASP A 47 14.35 2.06 0.66
CA ASP A 47 15.45 2.91 0.27
C ASP A 47 14.85 4.18 -0.34
N SER A 48 14.56 5.17 0.49
CA SER A 48 13.87 6.37 0.05
C SER A 48 14.64 7.12 -1.03
N ALA A 49 15.96 7.05 -1.02
CA ALA A 49 16.78 7.70 -2.04
C ALA A 49 16.57 7.07 -3.41
N ALA A 50 16.42 5.75 -3.47
CA ALA A 50 16.16 5.06 -4.74
C ALA A 50 14.77 5.40 -5.28
N TRP A 51 13.81 5.66 -4.40
CA TRP A 51 12.43 5.96 -4.79
C TRP A 51 12.22 7.44 -5.13
N ALA A 52 13.03 8.34 -4.59
CA ALA A 52 12.82 9.78 -4.74
C ALA A 52 12.69 10.23 -6.19
N PRO A 53 13.57 9.83 -7.13
CA PRO A 53 13.40 10.26 -8.53
C PRO A 53 12.15 9.71 -9.17
N ARG A 54 11.70 8.54 -8.72
CA ARG A 54 10.49 7.92 -9.24
C ARG A 54 9.25 8.60 -8.68
N MET A 55 9.26 8.92 -7.39
CA MET A 55 8.17 9.67 -6.75
C MET A 55 8.01 11.05 -7.38
N ALA A 56 9.09 11.65 -7.86
CA ALA A 56 9.04 12.95 -8.51
C ALA A 56 8.26 12.93 -9.82
N THR A 57 8.06 11.78 -10.43
CA THR A 57 7.26 11.70 -11.67
C THR A 57 5.77 11.82 -11.41
N GLY A 58 5.35 11.64 -10.17
CA GLY A 58 3.96 11.72 -9.78
C GLY A 58 3.35 10.35 -9.49
N MET A 59 2.52 10.30 -8.47
CA MET A 59 1.92 9.05 -8.03
C MET A 59 1.06 8.41 -9.11
N ASP A 60 0.34 9.21 -9.89
CA ASP A 60 -0.50 8.66 -10.95
C ASP A 60 0.31 7.89 -11.99
N LYS A 61 1.48 8.41 -12.34
CA LYS A 61 2.37 7.71 -13.28
C LYS A 61 2.93 6.44 -12.68
N MET A 62 3.24 6.47 -11.40
CA MET A 62 3.77 5.29 -10.73
C MET A 62 2.71 4.19 -10.63
N VAL A 63 1.49 4.55 -10.30
CA VAL A 63 0.38 3.59 -10.25
C VAL A 63 0.14 3.01 -11.65
N ALA A 64 0.18 3.84 -12.68
CA ALA A 64 0.02 3.38 -14.06
C ALA A 64 1.13 2.40 -14.44
N SER A 65 2.36 2.67 -14.00
CA SER A 65 3.49 1.76 -14.26
C SER A 65 3.29 0.41 -13.61
N VAL A 66 2.76 0.38 -12.39
CA VAL A 66 2.45 -0.88 -11.74
C VAL A 66 1.35 -1.62 -12.50
N ASN A 67 0.28 -0.91 -12.82
CA ASN A 67 -0.87 -1.53 -13.46
C ASN A 67 -0.52 -2.11 -14.83
N ASN A 68 0.30 -1.40 -15.59
CA ASN A 68 0.63 -1.77 -16.97
C ASN A 68 1.92 -2.58 -17.10
N GLY A 69 2.74 -2.59 -16.05
CA GLY A 69 4.08 -3.16 -16.10
C GLY A 69 5.10 -2.14 -16.59
N LYS A 70 6.35 -2.36 -16.27
CA LYS A 70 7.44 -1.47 -16.68
C LYS A 70 8.73 -2.26 -16.76
N GLY A 71 9.29 -2.38 -17.96
CA GLY A 71 10.53 -3.15 -18.13
C GLY A 71 10.34 -4.57 -17.66
N ALA A 72 11.20 -5.01 -16.74
CA ALA A 72 11.13 -6.36 -16.20
C ALA A 72 9.98 -6.53 -15.20
N MET A 73 9.37 -5.44 -14.74
CA MET A 73 8.26 -5.51 -13.81
C MET A 73 7.00 -5.95 -14.56
N PRO A 74 6.39 -7.07 -14.17
CA PRO A 74 5.17 -7.52 -14.85
C PRO A 74 3.99 -6.62 -14.51
N PRO A 75 2.95 -6.61 -15.36
CA PRO A 75 1.73 -5.88 -15.04
C PRO A 75 1.19 -6.30 -13.67
N LYS A 76 0.76 -5.31 -12.90
CA LYS A 76 0.20 -5.47 -11.55
C LYS A 76 1.20 -5.89 -10.50
N GLY A 77 2.48 -6.07 -10.86
CA GLY A 77 3.52 -6.39 -9.89
C GLY A 77 3.21 -7.59 -9.01
N LEU A 78 2.63 -8.63 -9.59
CA LEU A 78 2.19 -9.85 -8.91
C LEU A 78 1.00 -9.64 -7.96
N CYS A 79 0.47 -8.42 -7.86
CA CYS A 79 -0.75 -8.17 -7.09
C CYS A 79 -1.95 -8.04 -8.03
N ASN A 80 -2.41 -9.18 -8.52
CA ASN A 80 -3.45 -9.19 -9.54
C ASN A 80 -4.82 -8.75 -9.03
N ASP A 81 -5.03 -8.81 -7.73
CA ASP A 81 -6.29 -8.42 -7.09
C ASP A 81 -6.24 -7.05 -6.42
N CYS A 82 -5.16 -6.29 -6.63
CA CYS A 82 -5.04 -4.97 -6.04
C CYS A 82 -5.77 -3.91 -6.87
N THR A 83 -6.31 -2.92 -6.18
CA THR A 83 -6.91 -1.74 -6.81
C THR A 83 -5.85 -0.64 -6.98
N PRO A 84 -6.12 0.39 -7.79
CA PRO A 84 -5.20 1.52 -7.91
C PRO A 84 -4.85 2.17 -6.57
N ASP A 85 -5.82 2.31 -5.66
CA ASP A 85 -5.55 2.86 -4.34
C ASP A 85 -4.63 1.96 -3.53
N GLN A 86 -4.74 0.66 -3.71
CA GLN A 86 -3.87 -0.30 -3.04
C GLN A 86 -2.46 -0.26 -3.62
N TYR A 87 -2.31 -0.10 -4.93
CA TYR A 87 -1.00 0.11 -5.54
C TYR A 87 -0.33 1.37 -4.99
N LYS A 88 -1.12 2.45 -4.83
CA LYS A 88 -0.61 3.68 -4.25
C LYS A 88 -0.09 3.43 -2.84
N ALA A 89 -0.85 2.74 -2.02
CA ALA A 89 -0.44 2.42 -0.65
C ALA A 89 0.83 1.57 -0.62
N LEU A 90 0.96 0.61 -1.53
CA LEU A 90 2.15 -0.23 -1.64
C LEU A 90 3.38 0.57 -2.07
N ILE A 91 3.22 1.48 -3.02
CA ILE A 91 4.30 2.36 -3.46
C ILE A 91 4.76 3.24 -2.30
N GLU A 92 3.82 3.86 -1.61
CA GLU A 92 4.14 4.71 -0.46
C GLU A 92 4.85 3.93 0.64
N HIS A 93 4.43 2.70 0.88
CA HIS A 93 5.05 1.82 1.86
C HIS A 93 6.50 1.53 1.51
N MET A 94 6.77 1.19 0.24
CA MET A 94 8.12 0.88 -0.21
C MET A 94 9.02 2.11 -0.30
N ALA A 95 8.45 3.26 -0.58
CA ALA A 95 9.22 4.50 -0.73
C ALA A 95 9.57 5.14 0.60
N ALA A 96 8.96 4.70 1.68
CA ALA A 96 9.26 5.22 3.01
C ALA A 96 10.52 4.58 3.57
N SER A 97 11.30 5.37 4.32
CA SER A 97 12.45 4.82 5.03
C SER A 97 11.97 3.99 6.21
N LYS A 98 12.69 2.93 6.48
CA LYS A 98 12.40 2.08 7.61
C LYS A 98 13.39 2.29 8.73
#